data_0a83fe7ce491af1a87b6bb7b41994c7c
#
_entry.id   0a83fe7ce491af1a87b6bb7b41994c7c
#
_cell.length_a   1.000
_cell.length_b   1.000
_cell.length_c   1.000
_cell.angle_alpha   90.00
_cell.angle_beta   90.00
_cell.angle_gamma   90.00
#
_symmetry.space_group_name_H-M   'P 1'
#
loop_
_entity.id
_entity.type
_entity.pdbx_description
1 polymer ?
#
loop_
_entity_poly.entity_id
_entity_poly.type
_entity_poly.pdbx_seq_one_letter_code
_entity_poly.pdbx_strand_id
1 'polypeptide(L)'
;TGQIEVSQVVQGYRSLLRREAELQEELASFGPYGNSGACNINVNCPEGDDWQVENQSVALIVNGGFAACSGALVNNTANDGTPYFLTANHCLGNPNSWTYYFNHESATCSGNTGPTNNSISGGTLLVNNGGSDVALIELSSTPPPSWGVEYAGWDASSANHTSAVGI
;
A
#
# COMPACT_ATOMS: atom_id res chain seq x y z
N THR A 1 -17.95 -5.74 -20.79
CA THR A 1 -17.20 -4.62 -20.19
C THR A 1 -17.69 -4.46 -18.77
N GLY A 2 -17.00 -5.10 -17.82
CA GLY A 2 -17.29 -4.90 -16.40
C GLY A 2 -16.74 -3.54 -15.96
N GLN A 3 -17.54 -2.74 -15.29
CA GLN A 3 -17.09 -1.57 -14.55
C GLN A 3 -16.70 -2.05 -13.15
N ILE A 4 -15.47 -1.74 -12.72
CA ILE A 4 -15.06 -1.90 -11.33
C ILE A 4 -15.44 -0.59 -10.63
N GLU A 5 -16.38 -0.65 -9.70
CA GLU A 5 -16.77 0.48 -8.87
C GLU A 5 -16.23 0.20 -7.46
N VAL A 6 -15.25 0.98 -7.03
CA VAL A 6 -14.76 0.94 -5.66
C VAL A 6 -15.63 1.88 -4.84
N SER A 7 -16.55 1.35 -4.05
CA SER A 7 -17.55 2.15 -3.33
C SER A 7 -17.01 2.84 -2.08
N GLN A 8 -15.90 2.38 -1.51
CA GLN A 8 -15.26 3.06 -0.38
C GLN A 8 -13.82 2.56 -0.16
N VAL A 9 -12.88 3.49 -0.13
CA VAL A 9 -11.54 3.28 0.43
C VAL A 9 -11.51 4.05 1.75
N VAL A 10 -11.48 3.36 2.87
CA VAL A 10 -11.33 4.01 4.19
C VAL A 10 -9.84 4.19 4.44
N GLN A 11 -9.35 5.37 4.14
CA GLN A 11 -7.99 5.76 4.47
C GLN A 11 -7.97 6.40 5.85
N GLY A 12 -7.47 5.68 6.84
CA GLY A 12 -7.33 6.15 8.22
C GLY A 12 -6.23 7.18 8.45
N TYR A 13 -5.67 7.80 7.42
CA TYR A 13 -4.52 8.68 7.60
C TYR A 13 -4.45 9.83 6.59
N ARG A 14 -4.58 11.04 7.09
CA ARG A 14 -4.37 12.38 6.53
C ARG A 14 -5.59 13.14 6.00
N SER A 15 -5.74 14.36 6.52
CA SER A 15 -6.68 15.36 6.03
C SER A 15 -6.38 15.73 4.57
N LEU A 16 -7.35 15.52 3.68
CA LEU A 16 -7.30 15.87 2.26
C LEU A 16 -7.14 17.39 1.97
N LEU A 17 -6.98 18.24 3.01
CA LEU A 17 -6.98 19.69 2.91
C LEU A 17 -5.61 20.35 3.12
N ARG A 18 -4.52 19.59 3.21
CA ARG A 18 -3.18 20.18 3.32
C ARG A 18 -2.64 20.56 1.94
N ARG A 19 -2.13 21.79 1.83
CA ARG A 19 -1.51 22.35 0.62
C ARG A 19 -0.26 21.55 0.23
N GLU A 20 0.00 21.45 -1.08
CA GLU A 20 1.16 20.72 -1.64
C GLU A 20 2.52 21.10 -1.02
N ALA A 21 2.70 22.36 -0.59
CA ALA A 21 3.92 22.83 0.07
C ALA A 21 4.12 22.20 1.46
N GLU A 22 3.04 21.98 2.23
CA GLU A 22 3.08 21.31 3.53
C GLU A 22 3.36 19.81 3.37
N LEU A 23 2.89 19.21 2.28
CA LEU A 23 3.19 17.83 1.92
C LEU A 23 4.67 17.64 1.58
N GLN A 24 5.30 18.57 0.88
CA GLN A 24 6.74 18.48 0.57
C GLN A 24 7.62 18.69 1.80
N GLU A 25 7.23 19.55 2.73
CA GLU A 25 7.96 19.77 3.98
C GLU A 25 7.81 18.55 4.92
N GLU A 26 6.65 17.92 4.93
CA GLU A 26 6.38 16.70 5.69
C GLU A 26 7.10 15.48 5.09
N LEU A 27 7.13 15.34 3.77
CA LEU A 27 7.90 14.31 3.06
C LEU A 27 9.42 14.46 3.31
N ALA A 28 9.93 15.67 3.42
CA ALA A 28 11.33 15.93 3.77
C ALA A 28 11.66 15.63 5.24
N SER A 29 10.65 15.56 6.12
CA SER A 29 10.81 15.20 7.53
C SER A 29 10.73 13.69 7.80
N PHE A 30 10.18 12.90 6.85
CA PHE A 30 10.27 11.46 6.92
C PHE A 30 11.70 11.06 6.54
N GLY A 31 12.49 10.62 7.51
CA GLY A 31 13.76 9.96 7.27
C GLY A 31 13.59 8.76 6.31
N PRO A 32 14.68 8.19 5.79
CA PRO A 32 14.62 7.26 4.68
C PRO A 32 13.70 6.04 4.89
N TYR A 33 13.43 5.64 6.10
CA TYR A 33 12.46 4.57 6.46
C TYR A 33 12.14 4.65 7.95
N GLY A 34 10.90 4.36 8.34
CA GLY A 34 10.61 3.95 9.70
C GLY A 34 10.28 5.04 10.73
N ASN A 35 9.80 6.20 10.32
CA ASN A 35 9.26 7.21 11.23
C ASN A 35 7.74 7.09 11.35
N SER A 36 7.26 6.04 12.02
CA SER A 36 5.87 5.97 12.45
C SER A 36 5.64 6.90 13.65
N GLY A 37 4.49 7.56 13.72
CA GLY A 37 4.10 8.33 14.90
C GLY A 37 3.92 7.42 16.13
N ALA A 38 4.07 7.99 17.32
CA ALA A 38 3.93 7.24 18.58
C ALA A 38 2.55 6.60 18.81
N CYS A 39 1.55 6.99 18.02
CA CYS A 39 0.20 6.42 18.04
C CYS A 39 0.00 5.24 17.07
N ASN A 40 0.97 4.96 16.21
CA ASN A 40 0.88 3.83 15.28
C ASN A 40 1.29 2.55 15.98
N ILE A 41 0.44 1.53 15.85
CA ILE A 41 0.70 0.19 16.35
C ILE A 41 1.41 -0.59 15.24
N ASN A 42 2.54 -1.21 15.57
CA ASN A 42 3.28 -2.03 14.62
C ASN A 42 2.49 -3.31 14.34
N VAL A 43 2.50 -3.78 13.09
CA VAL A 43 1.81 -5.02 12.67
C VAL A 43 2.27 -6.26 13.45
N ASN A 44 3.48 -6.24 13.99
CA ASN A 44 4.02 -7.30 14.87
C ASN A 44 3.74 -7.07 16.36
N CYS A 45 2.79 -6.18 16.70
CA CYS A 45 2.19 -6.12 18.02
C CYS A 45 1.02 -7.12 18.11
N PRO A 46 0.60 -7.51 19.33
CA PRO A 46 -0.52 -8.45 19.51
C PRO A 46 -1.82 -8.05 18.81
N GLU A 47 -2.04 -6.77 18.59
CA GLU A 47 -3.19 -6.24 17.85
C GLU A 47 -3.16 -6.61 16.36
N GLY A 48 -1.99 -6.95 15.83
CA GLY A 48 -1.78 -7.39 14.46
C GLY A 48 -1.87 -8.90 14.25
N ASP A 49 -1.99 -9.70 15.32
CA ASP A 49 -1.94 -11.18 15.23
C ASP A 49 -2.99 -11.77 14.28
N ASP A 50 -4.19 -11.18 14.23
CA ASP A 50 -5.30 -11.64 13.40
C ASP A 50 -5.16 -11.21 11.91
N TRP A 51 -4.17 -10.38 11.57
CA TRP A 51 -4.05 -9.72 10.26
C TRP A 51 -2.76 -10.08 9.49
N GLN A 52 -2.10 -11.15 9.90
CA GLN A 52 -0.79 -11.51 9.35
C GLN A 52 -0.87 -11.99 7.89
N VAL A 53 -2.01 -12.53 7.45
CA VAL A 53 -2.22 -12.93 6.05
C VAL A 53 -2.41 -11.69 5.17
N GLU A 54 -3.26 -10.78 5.60
CA GLU A 54 -3.54 -9.52 4.88
C GLU A 54 -2.29 -8.64 4.79
N ASN A 55 -1.48 -8.61 5.86
CA ASN A 55 -0.20 -7.90 5.89
C ASN A 55 0.74 -8.35 4.76
N GLN A 56 0.74 -9.63 4.38
CA GLN A 56 1.60 -10.16 3.33
C GLN A 56 1.26 -9.61 1.93
N SER A 57 0.11 -8.98 1.76
CA SER A 57 -0.24 -8.30 0.50
C SER A 57 0.32 -6.88 0.41
N VAL A 58 0.71 -6.28 1.53
CA VAL A 58 1.07 -4.86 1.64
C VAL A 58 2.52 -4.62 1.20
N ALA A 59 2.73 -3.51 0.49
CA ALA A 59 4.07 -3.02 0.19
C ALA A 59 4.21 -1.52 0.46
N LEU A 60 5.40 -1.14 0.90
CA LEU A 60 5.81 0.25 1.01
C LEU A 60 6.21 0.76 -0.38
N ILE A 61 5.67 1.90 -0.80
CA ILE A 61 6.08 2.61 -2.01
C ILE A 61 7.20 3.59 -1.68
N VAL A 62 8.31 3.47 -2.38
CA VAL A 62 9.45 4.38 -2.27
C VAL A 62 9.69 5.07 -3.60
N ASN A 63 9.78 6.39 -3.56
CA ASN A 63 10.07 7.23 -4.72
C ASN A 63 11.27 8.12 -4.43
N GLY A 64 12.32 8.05 -5.26
CA GLY A 64 13.52 8.86 -5.08
C GLY A 64 14.26 8.61 -3.75
N GLY A 65 14.10 7.42 -3.14
CA GLY A 65 14.72 7.07 -1.86
C GLY A 65 13.91 7.47 -0.61
N PHE A 66 12.72 8.05 -0.79
CA PHE A 66 11.83 8.44 0.30
C PHE A 66 10.58 7.56 0.33
N ALA A 67 10.17 7.15 1.53
CA ALA A 67 8.88 6.49 1.72
C ALA A 67 7.76 7.48 1.34
N ALA A 68 6.97 7.12 0.33
CA ALA A 68 5.92 8.00 -0.19
C ALA A 68 4.53 7.56 0.26
N CYS A 69 4.24 6.29 0.12
CA CYS A 69 2.91 5.70 0.35
C CYS A 69 3.03 4.20 0.61
N SER A 70 1.88 3.56 0.77
CA SER A 70 1.75 2.11 0.77
C SER A 70 0.59 1.69 -0.14
N GLY A 71 0.45 0.41 -0.35
CA GLY A 71 -0.66 -0.19 -1.08
C GLY A 71 -0.61 -1.69 -0.93
N ALA A 72 -1.51 -2.39 -1.61
CA ALA A 72 -1.60 -3.84 -1.53
C ALA A 72 -1.71 -4.49 -2.91
N LEU A 73 -1.11 -5.68 -3.05
CA LEU A 73 -1.43 -6.57 -4.17
C LEU A 73 -2.88 -7.02 -4.05
N VAL A 74 -3.60 -6.98 -5.16
CA VAL A 74 -4.99 -7.42 -5.22
C VAL A 74 -5.16 -8.50 -6.28
N ASN A 75 -5.98 -9.49 -5.95
CA ASN A 75 -6.31 -10.56 -6.86
C ASN A 75 -7.23 -10.07 -7.98
N ASN A 76 -7.41 -10.89 -9.01
CA ASN A 76 -8.33 -10.65 -10.11
C ASN A 76 -9.29 -11.84 -10.30
N THR A 77 -10.31 -11.67 -11.14
CA THR A 77 -11.30 -12.71 -11.39
C THR A 77 -10.75 -13.93 -12.15
N ALA A 78 -9.61 -13.78 -12.82
CA ALA A 78 -8.93 -14.90 -13.51
C ALA A 78 -8.06 -15.72 -12.55
N ASN A 79 -7.72 -15.17 -11.39
CA ASN A 79 -6.82 -15.77 -10.40
C ASN A 79 -5.49 -16.24 -11.03
N ASP A 80 -4.92 -15.40 -11.90
CA ASP A 80 -3.77 -15.74 -12.75
C ASP A 80 -2.44 -15.21 -12.19
N GLY A 81 -2.46 -14.54 -11.02
CA GLY A 81 -1.28 -14.00 -10.38
C GLY A 81 -0.71 -12.73 -11.05
N THR A 82 -1.47 -12.08 -11.95
CA THR A 82 -1.09 -10.76 -12.47
C THR A 82 -0.90 -9.79 -11.31
N PRO A 83 0.27 -9.11 -11.21
CA PRO A 83 0.63 -8.34 -10.02
C PRO A 83 -0.04 -6.97 -9.99
N TYR A 84 -1.34 -6.95 -9.83
CA TYR A 84 -2.10 -5.71 -9.65
C TYR A 84 -1.88 -5.17 -8.25
N PHE A 85 -1.53 -3.90 -8.19
CA PHE A 85 -1.23 -3.18 -6.96
C PHE A 85 -2.17 -1.99 -6.81
N LEU A 86 -2.95 -1.98 -5.73
CA LEU A 86 -3.91 -0.95 -5.41
C LEU A 86 -3.31 0.05 -4.43
N THR A 87 -3.39 1.33 -4.76
CA THR A 87 -2.97 2.43 -3.89
C THR A 87 -3.87 3.65 -4.06
N ALA A 88 -3.57 4.75 -3.39
CA ALA A 88 -4.34 5.97 -3.50
C ALA A 88 -3.91 6.82 -4.72
N ASN A 89 -4.87 7.56 -5.30
CA ASN A 89 -4.58 8.48 -6.40
C ASN A 89 -3.66 9.64 -5.98
N HIS A 90 -3.79 10.14 -4.75
CA HIS A 90 -2.92 11.21 -4.25
C HIS A 90 -1.45 10.77 -4.09
N CYS A 91 -1.16 9.47 -4.07
CA CYS A 91 0.19 8.94 -4.09
C CYS A 91 0.85 9.02 -5.47
N LEU A 92 0.04 9.24 -6.54
CA LEU A 92 0.52 9.13 -7.89
C LEU A 92 1.60 10.17 -8.22
N GLY A 93 2.67 9.65 -8.79
CA GLY A 93 3.70 10.36 -9.51
C GLY A 93 4.03 9.56 -10.77
N ASN A 94 5.23 9.03 -10.86
CA ASN A 94 5.63 8.14 -11.95
C ASN A 94 5.86 6.72 -11.41
N PRO A 95 4.86 5.82 -11.45
CA PRO A 95 4.97 4.46 -10.91
C PRO A 95 6.12 3.64 -11.53
N ASN A 96 6.53 3.98 -12.74
CA ASN A 96 7.66 3.31 -13.39
C ASN A 96 9.02 3.59 -12.71
N SER A 97 9.11 4.66 -11.90
CA SER A 97 10.31 5.00 -11.13
C SER A 97 10.23 4.58 -9.66
N TRP A 98 9.14 3.97 -9.24
CA TRP A 98 8.96 3.57 -7.85
C TRP A 98 9.63 2.24 -7.55
N THR A 99 9.93 2.04 -6.26
CA THR A 99 10.33 0.76 -5.70
C THR A 99 9.28 0.34 -4.67
N TYR A 100 8.80 -0.89 -4.81
CA TYR A 100 7.81 -1.49 -3.92
C TYR A 100 8.52 -2.50 -3.03
N TYR A 101 8.56 -2.22 -1.72
CA TYR A 101 9.18 -3.11 -0.72
C TYR A 101 8.10 -3.95 -0.04
N PHE A 102 8.14 -5.25 -0.27
CA PHE A 102 7.28 -6.24 0.36
C PHE A 102 7.91 -6.75 1.67
N ASN A 103 7.08 -7.17 2.60
CA ASN A 103 7.51 -7.65 3.91
C ASN A 103 8.41 -6.63 4.64
N HIS A 104 8.20 -5.34 4.40
CA HIS A 104 8.92 -4.26 5.05
C HIS A 104 8.26 -3.94 6.40
N GLU A 105 8.46 -4.83 7.34
CA GLU A 105 7.90 -4.74 8.68
C GLU A 105 9.00 -4.92 9.72
N SER A 106 8.83 -4.31 10.86
CA SER A 106 9.75 -4.50 11.98
C SER A 106 9.64 -5.94 12.51
N ALA A 107 10.76 -6.52 12.89
CA ALA A 107 10.78 -7.85 13.48
C ALA A 107 10.13 -7.93 14.89
N THR A 108 9.81 -6.79 15.50
CA THR A 108 9.22 -6.72 16.83
C THR A 108 8.24 -5.57 16.94
N CYS A 109 7.31 -5.65 17.89
CA CYS A 109 6.33 -4.61 18.17
C CYS A 109 6.96 -3.22 18.44
N SER A 110 8.14 -3.15 19.02
CA SER A 110 8.83 -1.90 19.35
C SER A 110 9.86 -1.45 18.30
N GLY A 111 9.99 -2.19 17.20
CA GLY A 111 10.93 -1.83 16.14
C GLY A 111 10.37 -0.75 15.22
N ASN A 112 11.25 -0.16 14.43
CA ASN A 112 10.89 0.92 13.50
C ASN A 112 11.50 0.77 12.10
N THR A 113 12.11 -0.36 11.79
CA THR A 113 12.72 -0.65 10.49
C THR A 113 12.41 -2.07 10.05
N GLY A 114 12.21 -2.25 8.74
CA GLY A 114 12.01 -3.54 8.10
C GLY A 114 13.08 -3.85 7.06
N PRO A 115 13.14 -5.11 6.57
CA PRO A 115 14.04 -5.51 5.50
C PRO A 115 13.68 -4.85 4.18
N THR A 116 14.65 -4.67 3.29
CA THR A 116 14.48 -4.06 1.96
C THR A 116 14.90 -4.99 0.82
N ASN A 117 15.12 -6.26 1.11
CA ASN A 117 15.58 -7.24 0.14
C ASN A 117 14.47 -7.75 -0.80
N ASN A 118 13.20 -7.68 -0.38
CA ASN A 118 12.05 -8.08 -1.20
C ASN A 118 11.50 -6.87 -1.93
N SER A 119 12.07 -6.53 -3.08
CA SER A 119 11.68 -5.32 -3.81
C SER A 119 11.41 -5.57 -5.29
N ILE A 120 10.41 -4.86 -5.82
CA ILE A 120 10.13 -4.74 -7.26
C ILE A 120 10.28 -3.28 -7.63
N SER A 121 10.97 -3.00 -8.73
CA SER A 121 11.10 -1.64 -9.25
C SER A 121 10.27 -1.48 -10.52
N GLY A 122 9.51 -0.39 -10.56
CA GLY A 122 8.68 -0.01 -11.69
C GLY A 122 7.30 -0.65 -11.70
N GLY A 123 6.39 0.05 -12.34
CA GLY A 123 5.02 -0.38 -12.57
C GLY A 123 4.34 0.52 -13.60
N THR A 124 3.26 0.04 -14.17
CA THR A 124 2.45 0.76 -15.16
C THR A 124 1.12 1.14 -14.53
N LEU A 125 0.77 2.43 -14.57
CA LEU A 125 -0.55 2.88 -14.16
C LEU A 125 -1.59 2.34 -15.14
N LEU A 126 -2.58 1.61 -14.65
CA LEU A 126 -3.68 1.07 -15.44
C LEU A 126 -4.89 1.99 -15.42
N VAL A 127 -5.29 2.41 -14.24
CA VAL A 127 -6.45 3.29 -14.02
C VAL A 127 -6.30 4.05 -12.71
N ASN A 128 -6.83 5.26 -12.69
CA ASN A 128 -6.94 6.06 -11.48
C ASN A 128 -8.21 6.92 -11.47
N ASN A 129 -8.63 7.31 -10.29
CA ASN A 129 -9.75 8.23 -10.11
C ASN A 129 -9.49 9.13 -8.89
N GLY A 130 -9.39 10.44 -9.15
CA GLY A 130 -9.18 11.43 -8.08
C GLY A 130 -10.40 11.65 -7.19
N GLY A 131 -11.61 11.36 -7.67
CA GLY A 131 -12.84 11.53 -6.89
C GLY A 131 -13.03 10.46 -5.80
N SER A 132 -12.57 9.23 -6.06
CA SER A 132 -12.57 8.12 -5.11
C SER A 132 -11.17 7.85 -4.52
N ASP A 133 -10.19 8.66 -4.89
CA ASP A 133 -8.79 8.57 -4.45
C ASP A 133 -8.17 7.17 -4.62
N VAL A 134 -8.39 6.55 -5.78
CA VAL A 134 -7.91 5.20 -6.07
C VAL A 134 -6.98 5.18 -7.28
N ALA A 135 -5.95 4.35 -7.25
CA ALA A 135 -5.09 4.05 -8.38
C ALA A 135 -4.76 2.55 -8.42
N LEU A 136 -4.83 1.97 -9.61
CA LEU A 136 -4.44 0.59 -9.87
C LEU A 136 -3.21 0.59 -10.78
N ILE A 137 -2.20 -0.14 -10.37
CA ILE A 137 -0.90 -0.26 -11.02
C ILE A 137 -0.65 -1.74 -11.31
N GLU A 138 -0.10 -2.05 -12.46
CA GLU A 138 0.50 -3.35 -12.72
C GLU A 138 2.01 -3.25 -12.47
N LEU A 139 2.52 -4.03 -11.53
CA LEU A 139 3.95 -4.06 -11.23
C LEU A 139 4.73 -4.64 -12.41
N SER A 140 5.98 -4.25 -12.56
CA SER A 140 6.86 -4.69 -13.67
C SER A 140 7.17 -6.18 -13.64
N SER A 141 6.97 -6.85 -12.51
CA SER A 141 7.14 -8.29 -12.34
C SER A 141 6.30 -8.82 -11.19
N THR A 142 5.99 -10.11 -11.26
CA THR A 142 5.30 -10.82 -10.18
C THR A 142 6.28 -11.10 -9.02
N PRO A 143 5.89 -10.86 -7.76
CA PRO A 143 6.69 -11.25 -6.61
C PRO A 143 7.02 -12.75 -6.64
N PRO A 144 8.27 -13.16 -6.39
CA PRO A 144 8.61 -14.57 -6.32
C PRO A 144 7.84 -15.29 -5.19
N PRO A 145 7.39 -16.53 -5.38
CA PRO A 145 6.70 -17.29 -4.34
C PRO A 145 7.51 -17.46 -3.04
N SER A 146 8.83 -17.40 -3.13
CA SER A 146 9.72 -17.48 -1.96
C SER A 146 9.61 -16.32 -1.00
N TRP A 147 8.95 -15.21 -1.39
CA TRP A 147 8.71 -14.08 -0.50
C TRP A 147 7.47 -14.28 0.39
N GLY A 148 6.63 -15.28 0.08
CA GLY A 148 5.38 -15.52 0.83
C GLY A 148 4.38 -14.37 0.70
N VAL A 149 4.44 -13.62 -0.40
CA VAL A 149 3.51 -12.52 -0.65
C VAL A 149 2.17 -13.06 -1.07
N GLU A 150 1.11 -12.51 -0.49
CA GLU A 150 -0.28 -12.86 -0.78
C GLU A 150 -0.97 -11.78 -1.61
N TYR A 151 -2.10 -12.11 -2.21
CA TYR A 151 -2.94 -11.18 -2.96
C TYR A 151 -4.23 -10.94 -2.18
N ALA A 152 -4.47 -9.72 -1.77
CA ALA A 152 -5.70 -9.35 -1.09
C ALA A 152 -6.92 -9.62 -1.97
N GLY A 153 -8.01 -10.05 -1.34
CA GLY A 153 -9.31 -10.11 -1.97
C GLY A 153 -9.91 -8.71 -2.17
N TRP A 154 -11.02 -8.65 -2.88
CA TRP A 154 -11.79 -7.43 -3.08
C TRP A 154 -13.29 -7.75 -3.06
N ASP A 155 -14.08 -6.78 -2.66
CA ASP A 155 -15.54 -6.87 -2.66
C ASP A 155 -16.13 -5.78 -3.59
N ALA A 156 -16.89 -6.21 -4.59
CA ALA A 156 -17.62 -5.36 -5.52
C ALA A 156 -19.12 -5.23 -5.14
N SER A 157 -19.51 -5.72 -3.98
CA SER A 157 -20.87 -5.54 -3.49
C SER A 157 -21.16 -4.08 -3.09
N SER A 158 -22.43 -3.71 -2.99
CA SER A 158 -22.84 -2.42 -2.45
C SER A 158 -23.00 -2.43 -0.92
N ALA A 159 -22.49 -3.43 -0.23
CA ALA A 159 -22.59 -3.55 1.21
C ALA A 159 -21.77 -2.45 1.91
N ASN A 160 -22.37 -1.81 2.91
CA ASN A 160 -21.65 -0.90 3.78
C ASN A 160 -20.99 -1.71 4.89
N HIS A 161 -19.68 -1.70 4.95
CA HIS A 161 -18.92 -2.31 6.04
C HIS A 161 -19.02 -1.42 7.29
N THR A 162 -19.26 -2.03 8.44
CA THR A 162 -19.40 -1.33 9.73
C THR A 162 -18.08 -1.14 10.46
N SER A 163 -17.02 -1.83 10.03
CA SER A 163 -15.68 -1.74 10.59
C SER A 163 -14.63 -2.00 9.51
N ALA A 164 -13.44 -1.45 9.70
CA ALA A 164 -12.29 -1.71 8.86
C ALA A 164 -11.01 -1.67 9.72
N VAL A 165 -9.98 -2.38 9.27
CA VAL A 165 -8.63 -2.33 9.84
C VAL A 165 -7.68 -1.83 8.76
N GLY A 166 -6.86 -0.84 9.11
CA GLY A 166 -5.77 -0.37 8.26
C GLY A 166 -4.46 -1.05 8.66
N ILE A 167 -3.73 -1.54 7.67
CA ILE A 167 -2.43 -2.20 7.83
C ILE A 167 -1.38 -1.35 7.14
#